data_90d77c928b2bae0c7f7b4619b481c4d4
#
_entry.id   90d77c928b2bae0c7f7b4619b481c4d4
#
_cell.length_a   1.000
_cell.length_b   1.000
_cell.length_c   1.000
_cell.angle_alpha   90.00
_cell.angle_beta   90.00
_cell.angle_gamma   90.00
#
_symmetry.space_group_name_H-M   'P 1'
#
loop_
_entity.id
_entity.type
_entity.pdbx_description
1 polymer ?
#
loop_
_entity_poly.entity_id
_entity_poly.type
_entity_poly.pdbx_seq_one_letter_code
_entity_poly.pdbx_strand_id
1 'polypeptide(L)'
;MTEKEYTAYFEKPEFKAILARYEAMEASGEKSYFDPEQLTDIAEYYATRNREKDAELVIDYALAMHPGSTDPLIFRARTYMLKGDIDTARLIAESIPDQKDREVIFLYAELMLNESRQREAEMLLVEELLANEKSHKEYVFTVRDIVELYFDYVYTSEATVLVQKTMEKLKQEDGDPKLMTMARNIFVDCLWNEGRLDETIEQYNILLDENPYGIPYWIGLGYVYNQMEKYEQALESLDYALAVDPECLEALFVKGHSYALLGNTEKALELYRICLKKGYDKPLTSYTCGVLEIALGFHDEAIAHLEYAYSVYGDTSFYSFSICFNLAIANIKVGDLQRAAAYYYRAYQINPDDETLAELMGQINRNDDDDDKKRIIIVDK
;
A
#
# COMPACT_ATOMS: atom_id res chain seq x y z
N MET A 1 1.03 11.34 6.89
CA MET A 1 2.25 10.58 6.47
C MET A 1 1.84 9.52 5.47
N THR A 2 2.60 9.32 4.40
CA THR A 2 2.34 8.22 3.45
C THR A 2 2.59 6.86 4.10
N GLU A 3 2.01 5.78 3.56
CA GLU A 3 2.22 4.40 4.05
C GLU A 3 3.71 4.03 4.14
N LYS A 4 4.54 4.51 3.19
CA LYS A 4 6.01 4.38 3.23
C LYS A 4 6.66 5.13 4.41
N GLU A 5 6.18 6.33 4.71
CA GLU A 5 6.69 7.13 5.84
C GLU A 5 6.31 6.50 7.18
N TYR A 6 5.08 5.97 7.33
CA TYR A 6 4.66 5.20 8.49
C TYR A 6 5.49 3.95 8.68
N THR A 7 5.69 3.16 7.61
CA THR A 7 6.52 1.95 7.68
C THR A 7 7.95 2.28 8.12
N ALA A 8 8.54 3.35 7.59
CA ALA A 8 9.87 3.81 7.97
C ALA A 8 9.93 4.32 9.43
N TYR A 9 8.85 4.97 9.90
CA TYR A 9 8.73 5.43 11.29
C TYR A 9 8.68 4.27 12.27
N PHE A 10 7.89 3.23 11.99
CA PHE A 10 7.76 2.05 12.83
C PHE A 10 9.05 1.20 12.93
N GLU A 11 9.97 1.38 11.99
CA GLU A 11 11.29 0.73 12.05
C GLU A 11 12.31 1.50 12.92
N LYS A 12 12.03 2.74 13.32
CA LYS A 12 12.93 3.55 14.14
C LYS A 12 13.10 2.96 15.54
N PRO A 13 14.33 3.02 16.10
CA PRO A 13 14.60 2.53 17.45
C PRO A 13 13.74 3.18 18.54
N GLU A 14 13.40 4.47 18.36
CA GLU A 14 12.57 5.24 19.27
C GLU A 14 11.16 4.66 19.38
N PHE A 15 10.52 4.42 18.23
CA PHE A 15 9.20 3.79 18.20
C PHE A 15 9.23 2.37 18.79
N LYS A 16 10.20 1.55 18.38
CA LYS A 16 10.36 0.18 18.89
C LYS A 16 10.53 0.15 20.42
N ALA A 17 11.22 1.13 21.00
CA ALA A 17 11.37 1.24 22.45
C ALA A 17 10.03 1.60 23.14
N ILE A 18 9.22 2.48 22.54
CA ILE A 18 7.89 2.83 23.04
C ILE A 18 6.96 1.63 22.97
N LEU A 19 6.92 0.93 21.83
CA LEU A 19 6.13 -0.28 21.63
C LEU A 19 6.49 -1.37 22.65
N ALA A 20 7.79 -1.68 22.81
CA ALA A 20 8.25 -2.68 23.77
C ALA A 20 7.87 -2.33 25.21
N ARG A 21 7.91 -1.04 25.57
CA ARG A 21 7.46 -0.56 26.89
C ARG A 21 5.96 -0.76 27.08
N TYR A 22 5.15 -0.52 26.03
CA TYR A 22 3.71 -0.76 26.07
C TYR A 22 3.39 -2.25 26.21
N GLU A 23 4.01 -3.11 25.41
CA GLU A 23 3.82 -4.56 25.49
C GLU A 23 4.26 -5.16 26.83
N ALA A 24 5.35 -4.64 27.43
CA ALA A 24 5.79 -5.03 28.77
C ALA A 24 4.78 -4.59 29.85
N MET A 25 4.18 -3.41 29.71
CA MET A 25 3.10 -2.93 30.57
C MET A 25 1.88 -3.86 30.51
N GLU A 26 1.45 -4.24 29.31
CA GLU A 26 0.31 -5.16 29.14
C GLU A 26 0.60 -6.53 29.77
N ALA A 27 1.81 -7.06 29.55
CA ALA A 27 2.21 -8.35 30.09
C ALA A 27 2.31 -8.37 31.64
N SER A 28 2.73 -7.26 32.24
CA SER A 28 2.90 -7.16 33.71
C SER A 28 1.63 -6.74 34.45
N GLY A 29 0.71 -6.04 33.76
CA GLY A 29 -0.44 -5.38 34.35
C GLY A 29 -0.09 -4.11 35.16
N GLU A 30 1.18 -3.67 35.14
CA GLU A 30 1.62 -2.44 35.76
C GLU A 30 1.29 -1.25 34.86
N LYS A 31 0.63 -0.21 35.38
CA LYS A 31 0.28 0.98 34.62
C LYS A 31 1.51 1.86 34.40
N SER A 32 1.75 2.21 33.14
CA SER A 32 2.80 3.16 32.73
C SER A 32 2.18 4.38 32.05
N TYR A 33 2.83 5.53 32.19
CA TYR A 33 2.39 6.73 31.49
C TYR A 33 2.91 6.75 30.05
N PHE A 34 2.02 7.11 29.12
CA PHE A 34 2.33 7.37 27.71
C PHE A 34 1.64 8.65 27.28
N ASP A 35 2.25 9.39 26.37
CA ASP A 35 1.60 10.52 25.72
C ASP A 35 0.51 10.03 24.74
N PRO A 36 -0.55 10.81 24.51
CA PRO A 36 -1.64 10.44 23.61
C PRO A 36 -1.15 10.05 22.21
N GLU A 37 -0.24 10.85 21.64
CA GLU A 37 0.39 10.62 20.35
C GLU A 37 1.11 9.26 20.29
N GLN A 38 1.90 8.93 21.33
CA GLN A 38 2.59 7.63 21.41
C GLN A 38 1.62 6.44 21.37
N LEU A 39 0.48 6.57 22.04
CA LEU A 39 -0.54 5.52 22.06
C LEU A 39 -1.26 5.44 20.70
N THR A 40 -1.51 6.57 20.06
CA THR A 40 -2.09 6.59 18.71
C THR A 40 -1.15 5.94 17.70
N ASP A 41 0.16 6.24 17.75
CA ASP A 41 1.18 5.58 16.92
C ASP A 41 1.19 4.05 17.10
N ILE A 42 1.06 3.56 18.35
CA ILE A 42 0.98 2.12 18.65
C ILE A 42 -0.32 1.53 18.07
N ALA A 43 -1.44 2.24 18.16
CA ALA A 43 -2.70 1.77 17.59
C ALA A 43 -2.62 1.68 16.07
N GLU A 44 -2.03 2.67 15.39
CA GLU A 44 -1.77 2.66 13.95
C GLU A 44 -0.84 1.51 13.56
N TYR A 45 0.23 1.28 14.33
CA TYR A 45 1.12 0.14 14.14
C TYR A 45 0.38 -1.20 14.19
N TYR A 46 -0.55 -1.39 15.11
CA TYR A 46 -1.35 -2.61 15.18
C TYR A 46 -2.38 -2.68 14.04
N ALA A 47 -3.03 -1.58 13.70
CA ALA A 47 -4.00 -1.50 12.61
C ALA A 47 -3.36 -1.87 11.26
N THR A 48 -2.17 -1.34 10.95
CA THR A 48 -1.43 -1.67 9.72
C THR A 48 -1.01 -3.15 9.62
N ARG A 49 -1.12 -3.90 10.72
CA ARG A 49 -0.82 -5.34 10.79
C ARG A 49 -2.07 -6.21 10.97
N ASN A 50 -3.25 -5.66 10.66
CA ASN A 50 -4.55 -6.32 10.81
C ASN A 50 -4.84 -6.79 12.26
N ARG A 51 -4.26 -6.10 13.24
CA ARG A 51 -4.49 -6.33 14.68
C ARG A 51 -5.49 -5.31 15.24
N GLU A 52 -6.64 -5.20 14.63
CA GLU A 52 -7.65 -4.17 14.95
C GLU A 52 -8.08 -4.17 16.43
N LYS A 53 -8.25 -5.36 17.03
CA LYS A 53 -8.62 -5.48 18.44
C LYS A 53 -7.57 -4.91 19.38
N ASP A 54 -6.30 -5.12 19.06
CA ASP A 54 -5.20 -4.58 19.85
C ASP A 54 -5.13 -3.06 19.69
N ALA A 55 -5.33 -2.56 18.47
CA ALA A 55 -5.42 -1.12 18.21
C ALA A 55 -6.57 -0.47 19.02
N GLU A 56 -7.76 -1.07 19.05
CA GLU A 56 -8.88 -0.58 19.87
C GLU A 56 -8.57 -0.54 21.36
N LEU A 57 -7.90 -1.57 21.91
CA LEU A 57 -7.49 -1.61 23.31
C LEU A 57 -6.50 -0.49 23.66
N VAL A 58 -5.54 -0.22 22.77
CA VAL A 58 -4.59 0.90 22.94
C VAL A 58 -5.35 2.23 22.99
N ILE A 59 -6.30 2.46 22.09
CA ILE A 59 -7.09 3.69 22.05
C ILE A 59 -8.01 3.82 23.27
N ASP A 60 -8.59 2.71 23.76
CA ASP A 60 -9.35 2.70 25.01
C ASP A 60 -8.47 3.11 26.19
N TYR A 61 -7.24 2.60 26.24
CA TYR A 61 -6.27 2.98 27.26
C TYR A 61 -5.86 4.47 27.12
N ALA A 62 -5.62 4.93 25.90
CA ALA A 62 -5.28 6.33 25.63
C ALA A 62 -6.37 7.29 26.12
N LEU A 63 -7.63 7.03 25.80
CA LEU A 63 -8.76 7.88 26.19
C LEU A 63 -9.13 7.75 27.67
N ALA A 64 -8.81 6.63 28.32
CA ALA A 64 -8.95 6.50 29.77
C ALA A 64 -7.91 7.35 30.52
N MET A 65 -6.70 7.47 29.99
CA MET A 65 -5.64 8.31 30.56
C MET A 65 -5.78 9.79 30.21
N HIS A 66 -6.18 10.07 28.99
CA HIS A 66 -6.23 11.41 28.38
C HIS A 66 -7.61 11.66 27.74
N PRO A 67 -8.67 11.82 28.54
CA PRO A 67 -10.00 12.11 28.02
C PRO A 67 -9.99 13.41 27.20
N GLY A 68 -10.49 13.34 25.96
CA GLY A 68 -10.58 14.51 25.08
C GLY A 68 -9.31 14.81 24.27
N SER A 69 -8.29 13.94 24.27
CA SER A 69 -7.14 14.10 23.39
C SER A 69 -7.51 13.89 21.93
N THR A 70 -7.03 14.78 21.06
CA THR A 70 -7.39 14.89 19.66
C THR A 70 -7.04 13.61 18.88
N ASP A 71 -5.76 13.16 18.88
CA ASP A 71 -5.29 12.05 18.04
C ASP A 71 -6.02 10.72 18.33
N PRO A 72 -6.17 10.28 19.60
CA PRO A 72 -6.93 9.07 19.90
C PRO A 72 -8.42 9.18 19.50
N LEU A 73 -9.03 10.36 19.59
CA LEU A 73 -10.41 10.58 19.19
C LEU A 73 -10.55 10.53 17.65
N ILE A 74 -9.60 11.12 16.91
CA ILE A 74 -9.56 11.03 15.44
C ILE A 74 -9.42 9.58 15.01
N PHE A 75 -8.45 8.84 15.57
CA PHE A 75 -8.28 7.41 15.27
C PHE A 75 -9.58 6.64 15.52
N ARG A 76 -10.24 6.87 16.66
CA ARG A 76 -11.51 6.23 16.99
C ARG A 76 -12.62 6.58 15.98
N ALA A 77 -12.74 7.85 15.61
CA ALA A 77 -13.74 8.29 14.61
C ALA A 77 -13.49 7.59 13.26
N ARG A 78 -12.25 7.57 12.77
CA ARG A 78 -11.87 6.85 11.53
C ARG A 78 -12.16 5.35 11.62
N THR A 79 -11.93 4.72 12.78
CA THR A 79 -12.29 3.29 13.00
C THR A 79 -13.80 3.05 12.84
N TYR A 80 -14.65 3.95 13.34
CA TYR A 80 -16.10 3.85 13.14
C TYR A 80 -16.51 4.12 11.69
N MET A 81 -15.85 5.04 10.99
CA MET A 81 -16.07 5.27 9.56
C MET A 81 -15.77 4.01 8.74
N LEU A 82 -14.65 3.33 9.01
CA LEU A 82 -14.29 2.07 8.34
C LEU A 82 -15.32 0.95 8.61
N LYS A 83 -15.97 0.96 9.77
CA LYS A 83 -17.07 0.03 10.12
C LYS A 83 -18.42 0.44 9.50
N GLY A 84 -18.48 1.58 8.81
CA GLY A 84 -19.71 2.13 8.22
C GLY A 84 -20.63 2.85 9.22
N ASP A 85 -20.21 3.04 10.46
CA ASP A 85 -20.99 3.76 11.49
C ASP A 85 -20.60 5.26 11.49
N ILE A 86 -21.07 5.96 10.46
CA ILE A 86 -20.78 7.37 10.23
C ILE A 86 -21.40 8.27 11.32
N ASP A 87 -22.55 7.90 11.85
CA ASP A 87 -23.24 8.66 12.90
C ASP A 87 -22.40 8.69 14.18
N THR A 88 -21.88 7.52 14.62
CA THR A 88 -21.00 7.44 15.78
C THR A 88 -19.67 8.19 15.52
N ALA A 89 -19.07 8.05 14.34
CA ALA A 89 -17.86 8.78 13.98
C ALA A 89 -18.06 10.30 14.07
N ARG A 90 -19.20 10.81 13.61
CA ARG A 90 -19.56 12.24 13.71
C ARG A 90 -19.69 12.70 15.15
N LEU A 91 -20.37 11.95 16.00
CA LEU A 91 -20.53 12.28 17.43
C LEU A 91 -19.17 12.34 18.14
N ILE A 92 -18.23 11.46 17.76
CA ILE A 92 -16.87 11.49 18.29
C ILE A 92 -16.13 12.74 17.79
N ALA A 93 -16.19 13.05 16.50
CA ALA A 93 -15.58 14.26 15.93
C ALA A 93 -16.09 15.53 16.61
N GLU A 94 -17.41 15.64 16.85
CA GLU A 94 -18.02 16.75 17.58
C GLU A 94 -17.59 16.85 19.06
N SER A 95 -17.15 15.75 19.66
CA SER A 95 -16.66 15.71 21.04
C SER A 95 -15.21 16.19 21.22
N ILE A 96 -14.46 16.35 20.12
CA ILE A 96 -13.07 16.81 20.17
C ILE A 96 -13.05 18.28 20.62
N PRO A 97 -12.28 18.64 21.66
CA PRO A 97 -12.32 20.00 22.21
C PRO A 97 -11.80 21.07 21.25
N ASP A 98 -10.72 20.79 20.52
CA ASP A 98 -10.13 21.74 19.55
C ASP A 98 -10.66 21.49 18.14
N GLN A 99 -11.78 22.15 17.82
CA GLN A 99 -12.43 22.07 16.50
C GLN A 99 -11.69 22.82 15.40
N LYS A 100 -10.61 23.55 15.74
CA LYS A 100 -9.76 24.26 14.80
C LYS A 100 -8.45 23.52 14.49
N ASP A 101 -8.23 22.42 15.16
CA ASP A 101 -7.12 21.55 14.85
C ASP A 101 -7.22 21.10 13.40
N ARG A 102 -6.11 21.13 12.69
CA ARG A 102 -6.04 20.79 11.26
C ARG A 102 -6.52 19.37 10.99
N GLU A 103 -6.10 18.41 11.80
CA GLU A 103 -6.50 17.00 11.64
C GLU A 103 -8.01 16.81 11.88
N VAL A 104 -8.62 17.63 12.73
CA VAL A 104 -10.08 17.64 12.94
C VAL A 104 -10.81 18.21 11.72
N ILE A 105 -10.25 19.25 11.08
CA ILE A 105 -10.79 19.79 9.81
C ILE A 105 -10.77 18.70 8.73
N PHE A 106 -9.66 17.97 8.60
CA PHE A 106 -9.55 16.85 7.66
C PHE A 106 -10.53 15.73 8.00
N LEU A 107 -10.68 15.37 9.28
CA LEU A 107 -11.69 14.38 9.71
C LEU A 107 -13.11 14.78 9.30
N TYR A 108 -13.48 16.06 9.42
CA TYR A 108 -14.79 16.53 8.93
C TYR A 108 -14.91 16.44 7.41
N ALA A 109 -13.84 16.72 6.67
CA ALA A 109 -13.84 16.54 5.22
C ALA A 109 -14.03 15.05 4.86
N GLU A 110 -13.34 14.14 5.54
CA GLU A 110 -13.52 12.68 5.40
C GLU A 110 -14.98 12.25 5.66
N LEU A 111 -15.59 12.73 6.76
CA LEU A 111 -16.99 12.46 7.09
C LEU A 111 -17.93 12.97 5.99
N MET A 112 -17.73 14.18 5.47
CA MET A 112 -18.53 14.75 4.39
C MET A 112 -18.39 13.95 3.09
N LEU A 113 -17.18 13.50 2.76
CA LEU A 113 -16.94 12.68 1.56
C LEU A 113 -17.62 11.32 1.68
N ASN A 114 -17.58 10.67 2.85
CA ASN A 114 -18.33 9.45 3.13
C ASN A 114 -19.84 9.62 2.96
N GLU A 115 -20.37 10.80 3.28
CA GLU A 115 -21.79 11.14 3.14
C GLU A 115 -22.16 11.62 1.73
N SER A 116 -21.24 11.56 0.77
CA SER A 116 -21.40 12.09 -0.58
C SER A 116 -21.67 13.61 -0.62
N ARG A 117 -21.20 14.35 0.38
CA ARG A 117 -21.30 15.83 0.50
C ARG A 117 -20.04 16.51 -0.03
N GLN A 118 -19.62 16.10 -1.21
CA GLN A 118 -18.35 16.52 -1.84
C GLN A 118 -18.15 18.05 -1.84
N ARG A 119 -19.17 18.82 -2.20
CA ARG A 119 -19.05 20.31 -2.28
C ARG A 119 -18.74 20.94 -0.94
N GLU A 120 -19.29 20.40 0.14
CA GLU A 120 -19.08 20.93 1.49
C GLU A 120 -17.66 20.57 1.97
N ALA A 121 -17.20 19.35 1.69
CA ALA A 121 -15.82 18.95 1.94
C ALA A 121 -14.83 19.84 1.17
N GLU A 122 -15.06 20.08 -0.13
CA GLU A 122 -14.23 20.95 -0.95
C GLU A 122 -14.17 22.39 -0.38
N MET A 123 -15.30 22.96 0.03
CA MET A 123 -15.33 24.30 0.64
C MET A 123 -14.50 24.35 1.93
N LEU A 124 -14.62 23.34 2.79
CA LEU A 124 -13.86 23.26 4.04
C LEU A 124 -12.35 23.16 3.78
N LEU A 125 -11.93 22.30 2.85
CA LEU A 125 -10.53 22.12 2.48
C LEU A 125 -9.94 23.35 1.78
N VAL A 126 -10.73 24.06 0.96
CA VAL A 126 -10.31 25.32 0.34
C VAL A 126 -10.13 26.41 1.42
N GLU A 127 -10.98 26.48 2.42
CA GLU A 127 -10.82 27.42 3.54
C GLU A 127 -9.52 27.16 4.31
N GLU A 128 -9.20 25.90 4.60
CA GLU A 128 -7.93 25.50 5.22
C GLU A 128 -6.72 25.85 4.33
N LEU A 129 -6.85 25.62 3.02
CA LEU A 129 -5.81 25.97 2.05
C LEU A 129 -5.54 27.48 2.02
N LEU A 130 -6.59 28.31 2.04
CA LEU A 130 -6.48 29.77 2.05
C LEU A 130 -5.90 30.30 3.38
N ALA A 131 -6.13 29.63 4.50
CA ALA A 131 -5.51 29.97 5.77
C ALA A 131 -3.98 29.88 5.70
N ASN A 132 -3.44 29.00 4.88
CA ASN A 132 -2.01 28.75 4.67
C ASN A 132 -1.42 29.51 3.45
N GLU A 133 -2.21 30.35 2.77
CA GLU A 133 -1.81 31.03 1.51
C GLU A 133 -0.56 31.91 1.62
N LYS A 134 -0.26 32.44 2.81
CA LYS A 134 0.89 33.31 3.03
C LYS A 134 2.25 32.61 3.04
N SER A 135 2.26 31.29 3.20
CA SER A 135 3.46 30.46 3.19
C SER A 135 3.38 29.47 2.03
N HIS A 136 4.13 29.69 0.97
CA HIS A 136 4.18 28.76 -0.16
C HIS A 136 4.48 27.32 0.29
N LYS A 137 5.33 27.14 1.31
CA LYS A 137 5.67 25.83 1.83
C LYS A 137 4.46 25.14 2.46
N GLU A 138 3.79 25.82 3.39
CA GLU A 138 2.61 25.28 4.07
C GLU A 138 1.47 25.07 3.08
N TYR A 139 1.30 25.97 2.12
CA TYR A 139 0.32 25.83 1.04
C TYR A 139 0.55 24.53 0.24
N VAL A 140 1.77 24.25 -0.22
CA VAL A 140 2.08 23.04 -0.99
C VAL A 140 1.91 21.77 -0.15
N PHE A 141 2.28 21.81 1.15
CA PHE A 141 2.02 20.68 2.05
C PHE A 141 0.53 20.45 2.25
N THR A 142 -0.26 21.51 2.43
CA THR A 142 -1.72 21.39 2.54
C THR A 142 -2.33 20.82 1.26
N VAL A 143 -1.85 21.24 0.09
CA VAL A 143 -2.27 20.65 -1.20
C VAL A 143 -1.96 19.16 -1.25
N ARG A 144 -0.78 18.73 -0.84
CA ARG A 144 -0.42 17.31 -0.79
C ARG A 144 -1.42 16.52 0.06
N ASP A 145 -1.69 16.99 1.26
CA ASP A 145 -2.57 16.27 2.19
C ASP A 145 -4.03 16.22 1.68
N ILE A 146 -4.48 17.29 0.99
CA ILE A 146 -5.79 17.28 0.30
C ILE A 146 -5.81 16.29 -0.86
N VAL A 147 -4.72 16.20 -1.63
CA VAL A 147 -4.59 15.25 -2.75
C VAL A 147 -4.59 13.81 -2.23
N GLU A 148 -3.87 13.51 -1.14
CA GLU A 148 -3.91 12.19 -0.49
C GLU A 148 -5.35 11.84 -0.10
N LEU A 149 -6.07 12.75 0.54
CA LEU A 149 -7.47 12.56 0.87
C LEU A 149 -8.36 12.32 -0.37
N TYR A 150 -8.15 13.08 -1.43
CA TYR A 150 -8.92 12.90 -2.67
C TYR A 150 -8.67 11.54 -3.33
N PHE A 151 -7.46 10.98 -3.22
CA PHE A 151 -7.18 9.63 -3.72
C PHE A 151 -7.93 8.55 -2.96
N ASP A 152 -8.03 8.67 -1.63
CA ASP A 152 -8.77 7.71 -0.79
C ASP A 152 -10.27 7.66 -1.15
N TYR A 153 -10.81 8.78 -1.65
CA TYR A 153 -12.22 8.90 -2.05
C TYR A 153 -12.45 8.94 -3.58
N VAL A 154 -11.41 8.63 -4.38
CA VAL A 154 -11.50 8.54 -5.85
C VAL A 154 -11.85 9.87 -6.55
N TYR A 155 -11.49 11.01 -5.95
CA TYR A 155 -11.64 12.35 -6.55
C TYR A 155 -10.35 12.79 -7.29
N THR A 156 -9.86 11.94 -8.18
CA THR A 156 -8.56 12.12 -8.84
C THR A 156 -8.52 13.34 -9.75
N SER A 157 -9.60 13.65 -10.46
CA SER A 157 -9.69 14.82 -11.34
C SER A 157 -9.63 16.14 -10.57
N GLU A 158 -10.26 16.23 -9.40
CA GLU A 158 -10.23 17.38 -8.52
C GLU A 158 -8.81 17.59 -7.95
N ALA A 159 -8.15 16.50 -7.58
CA ALA A 159 -6.74 16.51 -7.15
C ALA A 159 -5.85 17.10 -8.24
N THR A 160 -5.98 16.62 -9.47
CA THR A 160 -5.22 17.10 -10.64
C THR A 160 -5.40 18.59 -10.87
N VAL A 161 -6.65 19.09 -10.86
CA VAL A 161 -6.95 20.52 -11.02
C VAL A 161 -6.36 21.36 -9.88
N LEU A 162 -6.42 20.88 -8.65
CA LEU A 162 -5.85 21.57 -7.49
C LEU A 162 -4.32 21.73 -7.63
N VAL A 163 -3.63 20.66 -8.01
CA VAL A 163 -2.16 20.71 -8.18
C VAL A 163 -1.76 21.60 -9.36
N GLN A 164 -2.49 21.57 -10.47
CA GLN A 164 -2.24 22.48 -11.60
C GLN A 164 -2.34 23.94 -11.19
N LYS A 165 -3.40 24.32 -10.48
CA LYS A 165 -3.55 25.68 -9.93
C LYS A 165 -2.42 26.06 -8.98
N THR A 166 -1.95 25.11 -8.18
CA THR A 166 -0.82 25.30 -7.26
C THR A 166 0.47 25.59 -8.03
N MET A 167 0.76 24.82 -9.07
CA MET A 167 1.92 25.05 -9.92
C MET A 167 1.84 26.41 -10.66
N GLU A 168 0.66 26.79 -11.15
CA GLU A 168 0.44 28.10 -11.76
C GLU A 168 0.67 29.24 -10.76
N LYS A 169 0.16 29.14 -9.52
CA LYS A 169 0.40 30.09 -8.44
C LYS A 169 1.88 30.23 -8.13
N LEU A 170 2.58 29.12 -7.91
CA LEU A 170 4.03 29.15 -7.66
C LEU A 170 4.82 29.79 -8.79
N LYS A 171 4.42 29.57 -10.04
CA LYS A 171 5.05 30.19 -11.21
C LYS A 171 4.80 31.71 -11.29
N GLN A 172 3.59 32.16 -10.94
CA GLN A 172 3.23 33.61 -10.98
C GLN A 172 3.89 34.38 -9.84
N GLU A 173 4.09 33.77 -8.69
CA GLU A 173 4.63 34.40 -7.47
C GLU A 173 6.13 34.20 -7.30
N ASP A 174 6.83 33.68 -8.33
CA ASP A 174 8.27 33.40 -8.31
C ASP A 174 8.66 32.50 -7.11
N GLY A 175 7.84 31.46 -6.91
CA GLY A 175 7.99 30.52 -5.78
C GLY A 175 9.29 29.71 -5.81
N ASP A 176 9.67 29.16 -4.65
CA ASP A 176 10.87 28.35 -4.51
C ASP A 176 10.86 27.17 -5.53
N PRO A 177 11.91 27.01 -6.36
CA PRO A 177 12.02 25.89 -7.31
C PRO A 177 11.82 24.50 -6.65
N LYS A 178 12.23 24.33 -5.40
CA LYS A 178 12.03 23.07 -4.67
C LYS A 178 10.55 22.78 -4.41
N LEU A 179 9.75 23.82 -4.14
CA LEU A 179 8.30 23.66 -3.99
C LEU A 179 7.63 23.37 -5.32
N MET A 180 8.14 23.95 -6.41
CA MET A 180 7.68 23.61 -7.77
C MET A 180 7.96 22.14 -8.11
N THR A 181 9.17 21.64 -7.80
CA THR A 181 9.53 20.23 -7.97
C THR A 181 8.62 19.34 -7.11
N MET A 182 8.34 19.73 -5.86
CA MET A 182 7.41 19.00 -4.99
C MET A 182 5.99 18.98 -5.57
N ALA A 183 5.45 20.12 -5.99
CA ALA A 183 4.13 20.19 -6.62
C ALA A 183 4.07 19.35 -7.91
N ARG A 184 5.15 19.31 -8.69
CA ARG A 184 5.25 18.48 -9.90
C ARG A 184 5.25 16.99 -9.57
N ASN A 185 5.90 16.57 -8.49
CA ASN A 185 5.83 15.16 -8.05
C ASN A 185 4.39 14.79 -7.68
N ILE A 186 3.69 15.62 -6.93
CA ILE A 186 2.26 15.40 -6.62
C ILE A 186 1.43 15.35 -7.93
N PHE A 187 1.75 16.20 -8.90
CA PHE A 187 1.08 16.20 -10.21
C PHE A 187 1.31 14.90 -10.98
N VAL A 188 2.52 14.35 -10.94
CA VAL A 188 2.84 13.03 -11.51
C VAL A 188 1.95 11.95 -10.88
N ASP A 189 1.82 11.94 -9.56
CA ASP A 189 0.97 10.97 -8.85
C ASP A 189 -0.50 11.11 -9.26
N CYS A 190 -1.00 12.35 -9.43
CA CYS A 190 -2.35 12.60 -9.94
C CYS A 190 -2.56 12.03 -11.36
N LEU A 191 -1.65 12.35 -12.28
CA LEU A 191 -1.72 11.87 -13.67
C LEU A 191 -1.64 10.35 -13.76
N TRP A 192 -0.79 9.74 -12.93
CA TRP A 192 -0.69 8.29 -12.84
C TRP A 192 -2.02 7.65 -12.40
N ASN A 193 -2.64 8.19 -11.34
CA ASN A 193 -3.92 7.70 -10.82
C ASN A 193 -5.08 7.89 -11.82
N GLU A 194 -5.00 8.90 -12.69
CA GLU A 194 -5.96 9.09 -13.80
C GLU A 194 -5.66 8.20 -15.02
N GLY A 195 -4.54 7.49 -15.03
CA GLY A 195 -4.11 6.70 -16.19
C GLY A 195 -3.62 7.55 -17.37
N ARG A 196 -3.26 8.81 -17.15
CA ARG A 196 -2.75 9.77 -18.16
C ARG A 196 -1.25 9.54 -18.38
N LEU A 197 -0.90 8.36 -18.86
CA LEU A 197 0.47 7.86 -18.88
C LEU A 197 1.42 8.69 -19.78
N ASP A 198 0.96 9.17 -20.92
CA ASP A 198 1.81 10.02 -21.79
C ASP A 198 2.18 11.34 -21.10
N GLU A 199 1.22 11.98 -20.41
CA GLU A 199 1.48 13.21 -19.66
C GLU A 199 2.35 12.95 -18.43
N THR A 200 2.21 11.79 -17.80
CA THR A 200 3.10 11.34 -16.70
C THR A 200 4.56 11.26 -17.19
N ILE A 201 4.79 10.69 -18.38
CA ILE A 201 6.12 10.65 -19.00
C ILE A 201 6.67 12.06 -19.23
N GLU A 202 5.83 12.98 -19.75
CA GLU A 202 6.24 14.38 -19.97
C GLU A 202 6.71 15.04 -18.66
N GLN A 203 5.98 14.84 -17.57
CA GLN A 203 6.35 15.41 -16.28
C GLN A 203 7.63 14.78 -15.72
N TYR A 204 7.82 13.46 -15.84
CA TYR A 204 9.08 12.83 -15.45
C TYR A 204 10.26 13.36 -16.27
N ASN A 205 10.11 13.57 -17.57
CA ASN A 205 11.16 14.15 -18.41
C ASN A 205 11.54 15.57 -17.95
N ILE A 206 10.56 16.41 -17.58
CA ILE A 206 10.85 17.74 -17.02
C ILE A 206 11.63 17.63 -15.70
N LEU A 207 11.27 16.69 -14.81
CA LEU A 207 11.99 16.45 -13.57
C LEU A 207 13.42 15.93 -13.81
N LEU A 208 13.63 15.14 -14.85
CA LEU A 208 14.94 14.64 -15.27
C LEU A 208 15.78 15.71 -15.98
N ASP A 209 15.17 16.65 -16.70
CA ASP A 209 15.88 17.83 -17.23
C ASP A 209 16.44 18.72 -16.09
N GLU A 210 15.68 18.83 -14.98
CA GLU A 210 16.13 19.52 -13.77
C GLU A 210 17.17 18.71 -12.97
N ASN A 211 16.98 17.40 -12.88
CA ASN A 211 17.88 16.48 -12.15
C ASN A 211 18.08 15.15 -12.89
N PRO A 212 19.05 15.06 -13.82
CA PRO A 212 19.32 13.83 -14.59
C PRO A 212 19.72 12.61 -13.74
N TYR A 213 20.14 12.84 -12.50
CA TYR A 213 20.53 11.79 -11.54
C TYR A 213 19.40 11.38 -10.60
N GLY A 214 18.17 11.81 -10.88
CA GLY A 214 16.97 11.51 -10.09
C GLY A 214 16.53 10.06 -10.25
N ILE A 215 17.10 9.14 -9.49
CA ILE A 215 16.78 7.70 -9.52
C ILE A 215 15.27 7.43 -9.45
N PRO A 216 14.47 8.07 -8.54
CA PRO A 216 13.04 7.83 -8.49
C PRO A 216 12.31 8.15 -9.81
N TYR A 217 12.78 9.13 -10.56
CA TYR A 217 12.16 9.52 -11.84
C TYR A 217 12.43 8.50 -12.96
N TRP A 218 13.66 7.97 -13.00
CA TRP A 218 13.99 6.87 -13.92
C TRP A 218 13.21 5.59 -13.60
N ILE A 219 13.03 5.28 -12.31
CA ILE A 219 12.21 4.13 -11.88
C ILE A 219 10.75 4.38 -12.23
N GLY A 220 10.23 5.58 -11.97
CA GLY A 220 8.87 5.99 -12.34
C GLY A 220 8.60 5.82 -13.85
N LEU A 221 9.53 6.27 -14.71
CA LEU A 221 9.44 6.00 -16.16
C LEU A 221 9.41 4.50 -16.46
N GLY A 222 10.20 3.69 -15.76
CA GLY A 222 10.20 2.23 -15.88
C GLY A 222 8.82 1.65 -15.59
N TYR A 223 8.17 2.08 -14.52
CA TYR A 223 6.79 1.66 -14.20
C TYR A 223 5.79 2.09 -15.28
N VAL A 224 5.83 3.37 -15.71
CA VAL A 224 4.91 3.90 -16.73
C VAL A 224 5.06 3.12 -18.04
N TYR A 225 6.29 2.90 -18.50
CA TYR A 225 6.54 2.17 -19.73
C TYR A 225 6.10 0.69 -19.63
N ASN A 226 6.28 0.04 -18.47
CA ASN A 226 5.75 -1.32 -18.25
C ASN A 226 4.22 -1.34 -18.37
N GLN A 227 3.52 -0.37 -17.81
CA GLN A 227 2.07 -0.27 -17.89
C GLN A 227 1.58 0.00 -19.33
N MET A 228 2.39 0.69 -20.14
CA MET A 228 2.14 0.92 -21.57
C MET A 228 2.60 -0.24 -22.44
N GLU A 229 3.04 -1.36 -21.88
CA GLU A 229 3.62 -2.52 -22.59
C GLU A 229 4.87 -2.17 -23.43
N LYS A 230 5.53 -1.05 -23.12
CA LYS A 230 6.76 -0.57 -23.77
C LYS A 230 8.00 -1.06 -22.99
N TYR A 231 8.17 -2.36 -22.91
CA TYR A 231 9.13 -3.00 -21.99
C TYR A 231 10.60 -2.65 -22.28
N GLU A 232 10.98 -2.47 -23.55
CA GLU A 232 12.35 -2.06 -23.91
C GLU A 232 12.67 -0.65 -23.39
N GLN A 233 11.71 0.28 -23.46
CA GLN A 233 11.85 1.63 -22.93
C GLN A 233 11.89 1.63 -21.39
N ALA A 234 11.12 0.72 -20.77
CA ALA A 234 11.21 0.49 -19.32
C ALA A 234 12.62 0.03 -18.92
N LEU A 235 13.16 -0.97 -19.61
CA LEU A 235 14.52 -1.48 -19.36
C LEU A 235 15.58 -0.38 -19.52
N GLU A 236 15.49 0.45 -20.59
CA GLU A 236 16.39 1.56 -20.82
C GLU A 236 16.36 2.58 -19.66
N SER A 237 15.17 2.97 -19.22
CA SER A 237 15.00 3.89 -18.08
C SER A 237 15.62 3.31 -16.80
N LEU A 238 15.40 2.02 -16.54
CA LEU A 238 15.95 1.34 -15.37
C LEU A 238 17.48 1.15 -15.46
N ASP A 239 18.02 1.03 -16.67
CA ASP A 239 19.46 1.05 -16.88
C ASP A 239 20.08 2.41 -16.51
N TYR A 240 19.41 3.53 -16.79
CA TYR A 240 19.82 4.84 -16.31
C TYR A 240 19.78 4.93 -14.78
N ALA A 241 18.73 4.46 -14.12
CA ALA A 241 18.67 4.40 -12.66
C ALA A 241 19.83 3.62 -12.07
N LEU A 242 20.15 2.44 -12.64
CA LEU A 242 21.23 1.57 -12.19
C LEU A 242 22.62 2.09 -12.58
N ALA A 243 22.74 2.95 -13.60
CA ALA A 243 23.98 3.65 -13.89
C ALA A 243 24.32 4.71 -12.84
N VAL A 244 23.31 5.30 -12.19
CA VAL A 244 23.46 6.24 -11.07
C VAL A 244 23.76 5.49 -9.76
N ASP A 245 22.98 4.46 -9.45
CA ASP A 245 23.17 3.58 -8.30
C ASP A 245 23.02 2.10 -8.70
N PRO A 246 24.16 1.39 -8.92
CA PRO A 246 24.13 -0.03 -9.29
C PRO A 246 23.52 -0.97 -8.22
N GLU A 247 23.38 -0.48 -6.99
CA GLU A 247 22.80 -1.25 -5.88
C GLU A 247 21.35 -0.87 -5.56
N CYS A 248 20.71 -0.01 -6.35
CA CYS A 248 19.32 0.36 -6.19
C CYS A 248 18.41 -0.86 -6.35
N LEU A 249 17.94 -1.41 -5.23
CA LEU A 249 17.15 -2.65 -5.21
C LEU A 249 15.77 -2.47 -5.86
N GLU A 250 15.17 -1.29 -5.74
CA GLU A 250 13.90 -0.97 -6.39
C GLU A 250 14.06 -1.00 -7.93
N ALA A 251 15.11 -0.38 -8.46
CA ALA A 251 15.39 -0.43 -9.90
C ALA A 251 15.65 -1.86 -10.41
N LEU A 252 16.38 -2.67 -9.63
CA LEU A 252 16.61 -4.09 -9.95
C LEU A 252 15.29 -4.89 -9.94
N PHE A 253 14.43 -4.64 -8.96
CA PHE A 253 13.14 -5.30 -8.84
C PHE A 253 12.23 -4.96 -10.03
N VAL A 254 12.07 -3.67 -10.36
CA VAL A 254 11.25 -3.22 -11.50
C VAL A 254 11.82 -3.71 -12.82
N LYS A 255 13.15 -3.77 -12.95
CA LYS A 255 13.81 -4.36 -14.13
C LYS A 255 13.53 -5.86 -14.26
N GLY A 256 13.52 -6.58 -13.14
CA GLY A 256 13.08 -7.97 -13.10
C GLY A 256 11.64 -8.11 -13.59
N HIS A 257 10.75 -7.22 -13.18
CA HIS A 257 9.35 -7.19 -13.64
C HIS A 257 9.26 -6.95 -15.17
N SER A 258 10.02 -5.98 -15.70
CA SER A 258 10.08 -5.74 -17.15
C SER A 258 10.53 -6.98 -17.93
N TYR A 259 11.54 -7.71 -17.43
CA TYR A 259 11.98 -8.96 -18.06
C TYR A 259 10.91 -10.06 -17.96
N ALA A 260 10.18 -10.17 -16.85
CA ALA A 260 9.09 -11.13 -16.70
C ALA A 260 7.97 -10.85 -17.72
N LEU A 261 7.59 -9.57 -17.89
CA LEU A 261 6.59 -9.15 -18.89
C LEU A 261 7.04 -9.40 -20.34
N LEU A 262 8.34 -9.29 -20.61
CA LEU A 262 8.94 -9.67 -21.90
C LEU A 262 9.04 -11.19 -22.10
N GLY A 263 8.66 -12.00 -21.10
CA GLY A 263 8.79 -13.46 -21.16
C GLY A 263 10.21 -13.98 -20.91
N ASN A 264 11.15 -13.12 -20.49
CA ASN A 264 12.50 -13.55 -20.14
C ASN A 264 12.57 -13.93 -18.66
N THR A 265 11.97 -15.07 -18.35
CA THR A 265 11.76 -15.58 -17.00
C THR A 265 13.08 -15.82 -16.25
N GLU A 266 14.13 -16.27 -16.93
CA GLU A 266 15.43 -16.55 -16.32
C GLU A 266 16.11 -15.27 -15.81
N LYS A 267 16.14 -14.21 -16.65
CA LYS A 267 16.71 -12.91 -16.24
C LYS A 267 15.89 -12.25 -15.11
N ALA A 268 14.57 -12.37 -15.20
CA ALA A 268 13.69 -11.87 -14.16
C ALA A 268 14.01 -12.53 -12.81
N LEU A 269 14.09 -13.86 -12.79
CA LEU A 269 14.39 -14.63 -11.58
C LEU A 269 15.78 -14.31 -11.03
N GLU A 270 16.79 -14.11 -11.90
CA GLU A 270 18.13 -13.70 -11.47
C GLU A 270 18.09 -12.38 -10.68
N LEU A 271 17.40 -11.36 -11.21
CA LEU A 271 17.28 -10.05 -10.56
C LEU A 271 16.49 -10.12 -9.25
N TYR A 272 15.38 -10.85 -9.22
CA TYR A 272 14.61 -11.04 -7.99
C TYR A 272 15.38 -11.80 -6.91
N ARG A 273 16.20 -12.79 -7.27
CA ARG A 273 17.08 -13.48 -6.32
C ARG A 273 18.14 -12.54 -5.72
N ILE A 274 18.64 -11.55 -6.49
CA ILE A 274 19.52 -10.51 -5.95
C ILE A 274 18.76 -9.64 -4.93
N CYS A 275 17.54 -9.19 -5.28
CA CYS A 275 16.69 -8.40 -4.39
C CYS A 275 16.36 -9.18 -3.10
N LEU A 276 15.98 -10.44 -3.21
CA LEU A 276 15.66 -11.31 -2.07
C LEU A 276 16.87 -11.52 -1.15
N LYS A 277 18.04 -11.78 -1.71
CA LYS A 277 19.29 -11.94 -0.96
C LYS A 277 19.67 -10.69 -0.18
N LYS A 278 19.40 -9.49 -0.74
CA LYS A 278 19.64 -8.19 -0.09
C LYS A 278 18.49 -7.75 0.83
N GLY A 279 17.40 -8.49 0.88
CA GLY A 279 16.27 -8.27 1.79
C GLY A 279 15.25 -7.23 1.33
N TYR A 280 15.22 -6.91 0.04
CA TYR A 280 14.22 -6.00 -0.54
C TYR A 280 12.85 -6.66 -0.55
N ASP A 281 11.87 -6.02 0.07
CA ASP A 281 10.48 -6.49 0.17
C ASP A 281 10.35 -8.03 0.13
N LYS A 282 10.88 -8.65 1.18
CA LYS A 282 11.04 -10.11 1.20
C LYS A 282 9.76 -10.89 0.89
N PRO A 283 8.57 -10.51 1.41
CA PRO A 283 7.34 -11.23 1.09
C PRO A 283 6.97 -11.15 -0.38
N LEU A 284 6.96 -9.95 -0.96
CA LEU A 284 6.63 -9.73 -2.37
C LEU A 284 7.67 -10.37 -3.29
N THR A 285 8.96 -10.16 -2.98
CA THR A 285 10.04 -10.74 -3.77
C THR A 285 10.02 -12.28 -3.72
N SER A 286 9.69 -12.87 -2.57
CA SER A 286 9.54 -14.33 -2.46
C SER A 286 8.34 -14.83 -3.28
N TYR A 287 7.21 -14.11 -3.23
CA TYR A 287 6.05 -14.44 -4.06
C TYR A 287 6.41 -14.43 -5.55
N THR A 288 7.05 -13.37 -6.04
CA THR A 288 7.43 -13.24 -7.45
C THR A 288 8.46 -14.29 -7.87
N CYS A 289 9.45 -14.60 -7.01
CA CYS A 289 10.37 -15.71 -7.25
C CYS A 289 9.62 -17.03 -7.40
N GLY A 290 8.72 -17.35 -6.46
CA GLY A 290 7.98 -18.60 -6.47
C GLY A 290 7.13 -18.79 -7.73
N VAL A 291 6.48 -17.72 -8.22
CA VAL A 291 5.70 -17.76 -9.47
C VAL A 291 6.60 -18.09 -10.68
N LEU A 292 7.76 -17.43 -10.80
CA LEU A 292 8.69 -17.68 -11.89
C LEU A 292 9.37 -19.05 -11.79
N GLU A 293 9.65 -19.52 -10.58
CA GLU A 293 10.24 -20.84 -10.31
C GLU A 293 9.29 -21.97 -10.74
N ILE A 294 7.97 -21.83 -10.56
CA ILE A 294 6.99 -22.77 -11.12
C ILE A 294 7.12 -22.84 -12.64
N ALA A 295 7.19 -21.69 -13.31
CA ALA A 295 7.30 -21.63 -14.77
C ALA A 295 8.60 -22.27 -15.30
N LEU A 296 9.68 -22.22 -14.51
CA LEU A 296 10.99 -22.80 -14.83
C LEU A 296 11.15 -24.25 -14.35
N GLY A 297 10.16 -24.79 -13.64
CA GLY A 297 10.20 -26.18 -13.13
C GLY A 297 10.95 -26.37 -11.80
N PHE A 298 11.30 -25.29 -11.09
CA PHE A 298 11.93 -25.33 -9.78
C PHE A 298 10.86 -25.39 -8.67
N HIS A 299 10.09 -26.48 -8.64
CA HIS A 299 8.86 -26.56 -7.85
C HIS A 299 9.10 -26.60 -6.33
N ASP A 300 10.17 -27.23 -5.87
CA ASP A 300 10.50 -27.28 -4.43
C ASP A 300 10.91 -25.90 -3.91
N GLU A 301 11.72 -25.16 -4.64
CA GLU A 301 12.11 -23.79 -4.33
C GLU A 301 10.88 -22.87 -4.36
N ALA A 302 10.02 -23.04 -5.36
CA ALA A 302 8.79 -22.28 -5.46
C ALA A 302 7.88 -22.48 -4.24
N ILE A 303 7.71 -23.72 -3.78
CA ILE A 303 6.92 -24.00 -2.56
C ILE A 303 7.52 -23.26 -1.37
N ALA A 304 8.84 -23.34 -1.17
CA ALA A 304 9.49 -22.69 -0.04
C ALA A 304 9.31 -21.16 -0.05
N HIS A 305 9.47 -20.53 -1.20
CA HIS A 305 9.29 -19.07 -1.34
C HIS A 305 7.83 -18.65 -1.18
N LEU A 306 6.89 -19.39 -1.74
CA LEU A 306 5.45 -19.10 -1.61
C LEU A 306 4.93 -19.34 -0.19
N GLU A 307 5.40 -20.38 0.51
CA GLU A 307 5.05 -20.61 1.91
C GLU A 307 5.57 -19.51 2.81
N TYR A 308 6.78 -19.01 2.55
CA TYR A 308 7.30 -17.84 3.27
C TYR A 308 6.42 -16.61 3.03
N ALA A 309 6.09 -16.28 1.76
CA ALA A 309 5.21 -15.17 1.44
C ALA A 309 3.86 -15.32 2.14
N TYR A 310 3.27 -16.50 2.09
CA TYR A 310 2.00 -16.80 2.76
C TYR A 310 2.08 -16.64 4.29
N SER A 311 3.20 -17.05 4.91
CA SER A 311 3.39 -16.92 6.36
C SER A 311 3.37 -15.48 6.84
N VAL A 312 3.70 -14.52 5.94
CA VAL A 312 3.70 -13.09 6.24
C VAL A 312 2.36 -12.44 5.87
N TYR A 313 1.84 -12.74 4.69
CA TYR A 313 0.61 -12.11 4.18
C TYR A 313 -0.68 -12.68 4.80
N GLY A 314 -0.68 -13.96 5.20
CA GLY A 314 -1.87 -14.63 5.73
C GLY A 314 -3.01 -14.77 4.71
N ASP A 315 -4.25 -14.78 5.20
CA ASP A 315 -5.47 -14.97 4.37
C ASP A 315 -6.12 -13.65 3.91
N THR A 316 -5.72 -12.51 4.45
CA THR A 316 -6.40 -11.23 4.26
C THR A 316 -5.71 -10.29 3.27
N SER A 317 -4.51 -10.62 2.81
CA SER A 317 -3.76 -9.83 1.85
C SER A 317 -4.34 -9.97 0.43
N PHE A 318 -4.19 -8.92 -0.37
CA PHE A 318 -4.47 -8.95 -1.81
C PHE A 318 -3.76 -10.12 -2.53
N TYR A 319 -2.58 -10.53 -2.07
CA TYR A 319 -1.81 -11.62 -2.68
C TYR A 319 -2.22 -13.02 -2.22
N SER A 320 -3.00 -13.15 -1.15
CA SER A 320 -3.29 -14.43 -0.47
C SER A 320 -3.91 -15.47 -1.40
N PHE A 321 -4.89 -15.06 -2.21
CA PHE A 321 -5.51 -15.91 -3.20
C PHE A 321 -4.47 -16.47 -4.18
N SER A 322 -3.71 -15.58 -4.82
CA SER A 322 -2.70 -15.96 -5.83
C SER A 322 -1.59 -16.82 -5.24
N ILE A 323 -1.18 -16.56 -4.00
CA ILE A 323 -0.17 -17.38 -3.31
C ILE A 323 -0.71 -18.79 -3.07
N CYS A 324 -1.92 -18.94 -2.52
CA CYS A 324 -2.53 -20.25 -2.29
C CYS A 324 -2.74 -21.02 -3.61
N PHE A 325 -3.19 -20.33 -4.65
CA PHE A 325 -3.37 -20.93 -5.97
C PHE A 325 -2.05 -21.45 -6.55
N ASN A 326 -0.98 -20.66 -6.51
CA ASN A 326 0.34 -21.07 -6.99
C ASN A 326 0.96 -22.17 -6.11
N LEU A 327 0.75 -22.16 -4.78
CA LEU A 327 1.14 -23.26 -3.90
C LEU A 327 0.46 -24.56 -4.28
N ALA A 328 -0.83 -24.51 -4.61
CA ALA A 328 -1.54 -25.70 -5.08
C ALA A 328 -0.93 -26.24 -6.39
N ILE A 329 -0.67 -25.37 -7.37
CA ILE A 329 -0.02 -25.75 -8.64
C ILE A 329 1.35 -26.37 -8.39
N ALA A 330 2.20 -25.76 -7.57
CA ALA A 330 3.53 -26.27 -7.28
C ALA A 330 3.48 -27.66 -6.60
N ASN A 331 2.56 -27.84 -5.62
CA ASN A 331 2.37 -29.13 -4.94
C ASN A 331 1.86 -30.22 -5.89
N ILE A 332 1.02 -29.89 -6.88
CA ILE A 332 0.65 -30.83 -7.95
C ILE A 332 1.88 -31.30 -8.71
N LYS A 333 2.74 -30.37 -9.11
CA LYS A 333 3.92 -30.68 -9.92
C LYS A 333 4.94 -31.56 -9.19
N VAL A 334 5.02 -31.48 -7.86
CA VAL A 334 5.84 -32.40 -7.04
C VAL A 334 5.08 -33.69 -6.63
N GLY A 335 3.78 -33.79 -6.94
CA GLY A 335 2.95 -34.98 -6.67
C GLY A 335 2.31 -35.01 -5.29
N ASP A 336 2.40 -33.94 -4.49
CA ASP A 336 1.72 -33.83 -3.20
C ASP A 336 0.28 -33.33 -3.37
N LEU A 337 -0.59 -34.24 -3.79
CA LEU A 337 -2.00 -33.94 -4.08
C LEU A 337 -2.77 -33.55 -2.81
N GLN A 338 -2.36 -34.01 -1.64
CA GLN A 338 -3.03 -33.69 -0.37
C GLN A 338 -2.80 -32.22 -0.02
N ARG A 339 -1.55 -31.75 -0.09
CA ARG A 339 -1.24 -30.32 0.16
C ARG A 339 -1.85 -29.43 -0.94
N ALA A 340 -1.81 -29.87 -2.19
CA ALA A 340 -2.44 -29.14 -3.29
C ALA A 340 -3.92 -28.93 -3.07
N ALA A 341 -4.68 -29.95 -2.65
CA ALA A 341 -6.10 -29.84 -2.34
C ALA A 341 -6.36 -28.88 -1.17
N ALA A 342 -5.50 -28.90 -0.14
CA ALA A 342 -5.62 -28.00 1.01
C ALA A 342 -5.44 -26.53 0.59
N TYR A 343 -4.46 -26.23 -0.27
CA TYR A 343 -4.24 -24.86 -0.75
C TYR A 343 -5.32 -24.41 -1.72
N TYR A 344 -5.84 -25.26 -2.59
CA TYR A 344 -7.01 -24.92 -3.44
C TYR A 344 -8.25 -24.62 -2.60
N TYR A 345 -8.51 -25.42 -1.57
CA TYR A 345 -9.63 -25.16 -0.66
C TYR A 345 -9.47 -23.79 0.04
N ARG A 346 -8.24 -23.46 0.44
CA ARG A 346 -7.96 -22.16 1.06
C ARG A 346 -8.10 -21.00 0.09
N ALA A 347 -7.63 -21.15 -1.15
CA ALA A 347 -7.86 -20.16 -2.20
C ALA A 347 -9.36 -19.94 -2.45
N TYR A 348 -10.16 -21.02 -2.48
CA TYR A 348 -11.61 -20.93 -2.60
C TYR A 348 -12.28 -20.21 -1.42
N GLN A 349 -11.78 -20.40 -0.19
CA GLN A 349 -12.28 -19.65 0.98
C GLN A 349 -12.00 -18.14 0.88
N ILE A 350 -10.87 -17.77 0.29
CA ILE A 350 -10.47 -16.36 0.10
C ILE A 350 -11.29 -15.71 -1.02
N ASN A 351 -11.51 -16.42 -2.12
CA ASN A 351 -12.32 -15.94 -3.26
C ASN A 351 -13.29 -17.04 -3.72
N PRO A 352 -14.49 -17.14 -3.10
CA PRO A 352 -15.48 -18.14 -3.46
C PRO A 352 -16.12 -17.94 -4.83
N ASP A 353 -16.02 -16.73 -5.40
CA ASP A 353 -16.64 -16.34 -6.67
C ASP A 353 -15.77 -16.71 -7.90
N ASP A 354 -14.58 -17.28 -7.68
CA ASP A 354 -13.74 -17.75 -8.77
C ASP A 354 -14.35 -19.02 -9.40
N GLU A 355 -14.87 -18.87 -10.63
CA GLU A 355 -15.59 -19.93 -11.35
C GLU A 355 -14.74 -21.18 -11.54
N THR A 356 -13.42 -21.02 -11.81
CA THR A 356 -12.48 -22.13 -12.06
C THR A 356 -12.30 -22.97 -10.79
N LEU A 357 -12.14 -22.30 -9.64
CA LEU A 357 -12.02 -22.97 -8.36
C LEU A 357 -13.34 -23.57 -7.91
N ALA A 358 -14.48 -22.89 -8.14
CA ALA A 358 -15.79 -23.41 -7.80
C ALA A 358 -16.11 -24.70 -8.56
N GLU A 359 -15.78 -24.77 -9.87
CA GLU A 359 -15.89 -25.99 -10.66
C GLU A 359 -14.98 -27.12 -10.15
N LEU A 360 -13.72 -26.80 -9.85
CA LEU A 360 -12.74 -27.75 -9.32
C LEU A 360 -13.21 -28.34 -7.98
N MET A 361 -13.65 -27.48 -7.04
CA MET A 361 -14.17 -27.90 -5.75
C MET A 361 -15.46 -28.72 -5.89
N GLY A 362 -16.33 -28.38 -6.84
CA GLY A 362 -17.51 -29.16 -7.16
C GLY A 362 -17.18 -30.57 -7.70
N GLN A 363 -16.05 -30.74 -8.39
CA GLN A 363 -15.55 -32.04 -8.85
C GLN A 363 -14.94 -32.85 -7.71
N ILE A 364 -14.16 -32.21 -6.83
CA ILE A 364 -13.56 -32.85 -5.63
C ILE A 364 -14.66 -33.39 -4.71
N ASN A 365 -15.66 -32.58 -4.37
CA ASN A 365 -16.76 -32.95 -3.50
C ASN A 365 -17.62 -34.09 -4.09
N ARG A 366 -17.80 -34.17 -5.41
CA ARG A 366 -18.53 -35.28 -6.06
C ARG A 366 -17.77 -36.60 -6.04
N ASN A 367 -16.43 -36.56 -5.97
CA ASN A 367 -15.61 -37.77 -5.92
C ASN A 367 -15.42 -38.32 -4.50
N ASP A 368 -15.69 -37.54 -3.45
CA ASP A 368 -15.68 -38.01 -2.06
C ASP A 368 -16.91 -38.86 -1.69
N ASP A 369 -18.01 -38.73 -2.45
CA ASP A 369 -19.23 -39.56 -2.28
C ASP A 369 -19.08 -40.96 -2.91
N ASP A 370 -18.03 -41.22 -3.69
CA ASP A 370 -17.79 -42.53 -4.33
C ASP A 370 -16.55 -43.20 -3.71
N ASP A 371 -16.78 -44.03 -2.71
CA ASP A 371 -15.82 -44.61 -1.76
C ASP A 371 -14.70 -45.52 -2.38
N ASP A 372 -14.60 -45.60 -3.71
CA ASP A 372 -13.69 -46.58 -4.38
C ASP A 372 -12.63 -45.94 -5.32
N LYS A 373 -12.54 -44.62 -5.50
CA LYS A 373 -11.51 -44.00 -6.36
C LYS A 373 -11.08 -42.61 -5.89
N LYS A 374 -10.20 -42.56 -4.88
CA LYS A 374 -9.40 -41.33 -4.58
C LYS A 374 -8.44 -41.03 -5.74
N ARG A 375 -8.93 -40.40 -6.78
CA ARG A 375 -8.10 -39.75 -7.81
C ARG A 375 -8.62 -38.34 -8.03
N ILE A 376 -7.91 -37.39 -7.46
CA ILE A 376 -8.03 -35.98 -7.83
C ILE A 376 -7.62 -35.89 -9.32
N ILE A 377 -8.59 -35.75 -10.22
CA ILE A 377 -8.31 -35.51 -11.64
C ILE A 377 -8.09 -34.01 -11.78
N ILE A 378 -6.80 -33.64 -11.76
CA ILE A 378 -6.39 -32.27 -12.07
C ILE A 378 -6.23 -32.22 -13.59
N VAL A 379 -7.11 -31.49 -14.23
CA VAL A 379 -7.06 -31.25 -15.68
C VAL A 379 -5.98 -30.21 -15.96
N ASP A 380 -4.87 -30.64 -16.58
CA ASP A 380 -3.92 -29.75 -17.25
C ASP A 380 -4.66 -29.01 -18.37
N LYS A 381 -4.83 -27.70 -18.23
CA LYS A 381 -5.15 -26.80 -19.33
C LYS A 381 -4.16 -25.65 -19.36
#